data_c9886689bc97b6fc5ee570fd49780ea6
#
_entry.id   c9886689bc97b6fc5ee570fd49780ea6
#
_cell.length_a   1.000
_cell.length_b   1.000
_cell.length_c   1.000
_cell.angle_alpha   90.00
_cell.angle_beta   90.00
_cell.angle_gamma   90.00
#
_symmetry.space_group_name_H-M   'P 1'
#
loop_
_entity.id
_entity.type
_entity.pdbx_description
1 polymer ?
#
loop_
_entity_poly.entity_id
_entity_poly.type
_entity_poly.pdbx_seq_one_letter_code
_entity_poly.pdbx_strand_id
1 'polypeptide(L)'
;INLTLPSGEVIQAPISMVASHPDVAIAWNRMMRAVWGSLFISLFLAVPLAIWFVDFSKRRGKSILEERHQRGAMLVDGAELAAVINAHNRAALEQEIAERLPDMTFDEVMAMPLAPRKAAGIHHAYSLAGVAFPWRTEQSHTMMIGSTGTGKTTQMRALIAQMRMRRDRAVVFDLTGAYVEAF
;
A
#
# COMPACT_ATOMS: atom_id res chain seq x y z
N ILE A 1 43.04 -30.49 36.62
CA ILE A 1 43.67 -29.83 35.47
C ILE A 1 45.16 -30.13 35.47
N ASN A 2 45.70 -30.49 34.33
CA ASN A 2 47.16 -30.65 34.18
C ASN A 2 47.79 -29.26 34.00
N LEU A 3 48.69 -28.91 34.91
CA LEU A 3 49.46 -27.68 34.87
C LEU A 3 50.92 -28.05 34.50
N THR A 4 51.43 -27.40 33.46
CA THR A 4 52.87 -27.53 33.11
C THR A 4 53.63 -26.41 33.77
N LEU A 5 54.53 -26.75 34.66
CA LEU A 5 55.45 -25.80 35.33
C LEU A 5 56.49 -25.28 34.34
N PRO A 6 57.10 -24.10 34.63
CA PRO A 6 58.20 -23.60 33.81
C PRO A 6 59.39 -24.56 33.70
N SER A 7 59.51 -25.52 34.62
CA SER A 7 60.48 -26.59 34.61
C SER A 7 60.17 -27.70 33.59
N GLY A 8 58.98 -27.68 32.94
CA GLY A 8 58.53 -28.73 32.03
C GLY A 8 57.81 -29.89 32.72
N GLU A 9 57.71 -29.88 34.03
CA GLU A 9 57.00 -30.92 34.83
C GLU A 9 55.50 -30.67 34.77
N VAL A 10 54.71 -31.75 34.56
CA VAL A 10 53.24 -31.71 34.52
C VAL A 10 52.68 -32.22 35.86
N ILE A 11 52.03 -31.32 36.59
CA ILE A 11 51.36 -31.67 37.85
C ILE A 11 49.87 -31.64 37.68
N GLN A 12 49.14 -32.52 38.36
CA GLN A 12 47.67 -32.52 38.44
C GLN A 12 47.22 -31.71 39.64
N ALA A 13 46.58 -30.58 39.38
CA ALA A 13 45.99 -29.73 40.42
C ALA A 13 44.45 -29.78 40.36
N PRO A 14 43.73 -29.78 41.49
CA PRO A 14 42.30 -29.62 41.52
C PRO A 14 41.86 -28.26 41.03
N ILE A 15 40.72 -28.15 40.31
CA ILE A 15 40.20 -26.91 39.73
C ILE A 15 40.02 -25.83 40.80
N SER A 16 39.60 -26.23 42.02
CA SER A 16 39.40 -25.28 43.14
C SER A 16 40.65 -24.57 43.56
N MET A 17 41.82 -25.24 43.50
CA MET A 17 43.12 -24.65 43.86
C MET A 17 43.60 -23.70 42.81
N VAL A 18 43.34 -23.97 41.54
CA VAL A 18 43.70 -23.09 40.41
C VAL A 18 42.79 -21.87 40.40
N ALA A 19 41.51 -22.04 40.61
CA ALA A 19 40.53 -20.94 40.59
C ALA A 19 40.72 -19.95 41.73
N SER A 20 41.25 -20.40 42.89
CA SER A 20 41.56 -19.53 44.05
C SER A 20 42.92 -18.83 43.96
N HIS A 21 43.76 -19.15 42.97
CA HIS A 21 45.07 -18.53 42.84
C HIS A 21 44.96 -17.05 42.43
N PRO A 22 45.66 -16.12 43.09
CA PRO A 22 45.54 -14.69 42.84
C PRO A 22 45.85 -14.30 41.41
N ASP A 23 46.82 -14.94 40.74
CA ASP A 23 47.21 -14.64 39.37
C ASP A 23 46.08 -15.03 38.39
N VAL A 24 45.31 -16.09 38.67
CA VAL A 24 44.13 -16.47 37.87
C VAL A 24 43.03 -15.42 38.00
N ALA A 25 42.79 -14.90 39.19
CA ALA A 25 41.81 -13.84 39.41
C ALA A 25 42.23 -12.53 38.67
N ILE A 26 43.51 -12.19 38.69
CA ILE A 26 44.05 -11.03 37.95
C ILE A 26 43.89 -11.24 36.44
N ALA A 27 44.25 -12.39 35.92
CA ALA A 27 44.11 -12.73 34.49
C ALA A 27 42.65 -12.70 34.05
N TRP A 28 41.73 -13.27 34.87
CA TRP A 28 40.29 -13.25 34.62
C TRP A 28 39.73 -11.83 34.58
N ASN A 29 40.10 -10.99 35.56
CA ASN A 29 39.67 -9.59 35.59
C ASN A 29 40.19 -8.79 34.41
N ARG A 30 41.42 -9.08 33.95
CA ARG A 30 41.98 -8.45 32.75
C ARG A 30 41.22 -8.85 31.50
N MET A 31 40.96 -10.15 31.36
CA MET A 31 40.15 -10.69 30.24
C MET A 31 38.75 -10.09 30.24
N MET A 32 38.05 -10.08 31.37
CA MET A 32 36.72 -9.51 31.48
C MET A 32 36.67 -8.04 31.15
N ARG A 33 37.65 -7.24 31.59
CA ARG A 33 37.77 -5.82 31.22
C ARG A 33 37.96 -5.65 29.70
N ALA A 34 38.74 -6.50 29.06
CA ALA A 34 38.93 -6.46 27.62
C ALA A 34 37.63 -6.83 26.86
N VAL A 35 36.91 -7.87 27.29
CA VAL A 35 35.63 -8.27 26.72
C VAL A 35 34.60 -7.17 26.86
N TRP A 36 34.43 -6.64 28.07
CA TRP A 36 33.45 -5.54 28.30
C TRP A 36 33.84 -4.29 27.52
N GLY A 37 35.13 -3.93 27.49
CA GLY A 37 35.65 -2.78 26.73
C GLY A 37 35.34 -2.94 25.22
N SER A 38 35.60 -4.09 24.63
CA SER A 38 35.33 -4.34 23.24
C SER A 38 33.80 -4.33 22.91
N LEU A 39 33.00 -4.84 23.84
CA LEU A 39 31.54 -4.85 23.68
C LEU A 39 30.97 -3.43 23.74
N PHE A 40 31.45 -2.58 24.68
CA PHE A 40 31.03 -1.17 24.73
C PHE A 40 31.44 -0.40 23.49
N ILE A 41 32.68 -0.58 23.01
CA ILE A 41 33.18 0.10 21.79
C ILE A 41 32.33 -0.36 20.58
N SER A 42 32.07 -1.64 20.45
CA SER A 42 31.26 -2.22 19.39
C SER A 42 29.83 -1.65 19.41
N LEU A 43 29.19 -1.58 20.59
CA LEU A 43 27.85 -1.05 20.73
C LEU A 43 27.80 0.46 20.40
N PHE A 44 28.81 1.21 20.86
CA PHE A 44 28.92 2.64 20.60
C PHE A 44 29.05 2.97 19.10
N LEU A 45 29.65 2.07 18.33
CA LEU A 45 29.77 2.21 16.87
C LEU A 45 28.53 1.69 16.14
N ALA A 46 27.99 0.54 16.56
CA ALA A 46 26.92 -0.14 15.87
C ALA A 46 25.57 0.58 15.99
N VAL A 47 25.28 1.16 17.16
CA VAL A 47 23.98 1.84 17.38
C VAL A 47 23.81 3.10 16.49
N PRO A 48 24.76 4.05 16.42
CA PRO A 48 24.64 5.18 15.53
C PRO A 48 24.60 4.78 14.06
N LEU A 49 25.35 3.75 13.66
CA LEU A 49 25.35 3.24 12.30
C LEU A 49 23.98 2.63 11.92
N ALA A 50 23.37 1.90 12.83
CA ALA A 50 22.04 1.33 12.63
C ALA A 50 20.98 2.43 12.54
N ILE A 51 21.01 3.42 13.42
CA ILE A 51 20.10 4.58 13.37
C ILE A 51 20.25 5.33 12.05
N TRP A 52 21.50 5.62 11.65
CA TRP A 52 21.79 6.27 10.38
C TRP A 52 21.26 5.47 9.19
N PHE A 53 21.48 4.15 9.18
CA PHE A 53 21.01 3.28 8.10
C PHE A 53 19.49 3.26 7.99
N VAL A 54 18.78 3.20 9.12
CA VAL A 54 17.30 3.23 9.14
C VAL A 54 16.79 4.59 8.64
N ASP A 55 17.38 5.69 9.08
CA ASP A 55 16.99 7.03 8.64
C ASP A 55 17.30 7.25 7.16
N PHE A 56 18.47 6.82 6.70
CA PHE A 56 18.85 6.84 5.29
C PHE A 56 17.89 6.03 4.41
N SER A 57 17.50 4.82 4.86
CA SER A 57 16.55 3.96 4.14
C SER A 57 15.17 4.59 4.06
N LYS A 58 14.70 5.20 5.15
CA LYS A 58 13.41 5.92 5.19
C LYS A 58 13.41 7.14 4.27
N ARG A 59 14.48 7.91 4.25
CA ARG A 59 14.61 9.11 3.38
C ARG A 59 14.64 8.70 1.92
N ARG A 60 15.37 7.64 1.58
CA ARG A 60 15.45 7.16 0.19
C ARG A 60 14.15 6.56 -0.30
N GLY A 61 13.42 5.86 0.56
CA GLY A 61 12.08 5.34 0.25
C GLY A 61 11.06 6.45 -0.03
N LYS A 62 11.09 7.53 0.76
CA LYS A 62 10.25 8.72 0.52
C LYS A 62 10.60 9.43 -0.78
N SER A 63 11.90 9.61 -1.06
CA SER A 63 12.36 10.27 -2.28
C SER A 63 11.93 9.55 -3.56
N ILE A 64 11.93 8.21 -3.57
CA ILE A 64 11.45 7.43 -4.72
C ILE A 64 9.93 7.60 -4.95
N LEU A 65 9.16 7.74 -3.87
CA LEU A 65 7.73 8.03 -3.95
C LEU A 65 7.47 9.47 -4.40
N GLU A 66 8.24 10.44 -3.90
CA GLU A 66 8.12 11.86 -4.27
C GLU A 66 8.58 12.16 -5.71
N GLU A 67 9.65 11.52 -6.20
CA GLU A 67 10.07 11.65 -7.60
C GLU A 67 9.04 11.14 -8.60
N ARG A 68 8.26 10.12 -8.25
CA ARG A 68 7.11 9.71 -9.05
C ARG A 68 5.97 10.72 -9.07
N HIS A 69 5.88 11.59 -8.04
CA HIS A 69 4.86 12.63 -7.95
C HIS A 69 5.16 13.86 -8.82
N GLN A 70 6.40 14.11 -9.20
CA GLN A 70 6.78 15.29 -9.97
C GLN A 70 6.43 15.21 -11.48
N ARG A 71 5.98 14.07 -12.01
CA ARG A 71 5.74 13.87 -13.45
C ARG A 71 4.46 13.10 -13.80
N GLY A 72 3.38 13.19 -13.04
CA GLY A 72 2.20 12.45 -13.44
C GLY A 72 1.12 12.36 -12.37
N ALA A 73 0.17 11.45 -12.56
CA ALA A 73 -0.90 11.19 -11.61
C ALA A 73 -0.35 10.72 -10.26
N MET A 74 -0.86 11.28 -9.18
CA MET A 74 -0.60 10.84 -7.82
C MET A 74 -1.12 9.41 -7.62
N LEU A 75 -0.35 8.55 -6.93
CA LEU A 75 -0.87 7.31 -6.40
C LEU A 75 -1.66 7.64 -5.12
N VAL A 76 -2.96 7.45 -5.18
CA VAL A 76 -3.86 7.62 -4.04
C VAL A 76 -4.50 6.29 -3.69
N ASP A 77 -4.94 6.14 -2.45
CA ASP A 77 -5.74 4.99 -2.05
C ASP A 77 -7.12 5.04 -2.73
N GLY A 78 -7.69 3.85 -3.02
CA GLY A 78 -9.00 3.76 -3.69
C GLY A 78 -10.12 4.44 -2.92
N ALA A 79 -10.07 4.44 -1.59
CA ALA A 79 -11.05 5.12 -0.74
C ALA A 79 -10.92 6.65 -0.84
N GLU A 80 -9.71 7.17 -0.85
CA GLU A 80 -9.44 8.60 -1.02
C GLU A 80 -9.87 9.09 -2.40
N LEU A 81 -9.52 8.32 -3.45
CA LEU A 81 -9.95 8.62 -4.82
C LEU A 81 -11.48 8.63 -4.93
N ALA A 82 -12.15 7.62 -4.36
CA ALA A 82 -13.61 7.55 -4.36
C ALA A 82 -14.25 8.74 -3.67
N ALA A 83 -13.70 9.19 -2.54
CA ALA A 83 -14.21 10.37 -1.81
C ALA A 83 -14.12 11.65 -2.65
N VAL A 84 -12.96 11.87 -3.30
CA VAL A 84 -12.75 13.04 -4.16
C VAL A 84 -13.68 13.02 -5.37
N ILE A 85 -13.80 11.87 -6.06
CA ILE A 85 -14.69 11.75 -7.23
C ILE A 85 -16.16 11.87 -6.83
N ASN A 86 -16.58 11.29 -5.72
CA ASN A 86 -17.95 11.40 -5.25
C ASN A 86 -18.33 12.85 -4.90
N ALA A 87 -17.43 13.59 -4.25
CA ALA A 87 -17.63 15.00 -3.97
C ALA A 87 -17.74 15.83 -5.27
N HIS A 88 -16.87 15.59 -6.24
CA HIS A 88 -16.92 16.22 -7.56
C HIS A 88 -18.23 15.89 -8.30
N ASN A 89 -18.60 14.62 -8.35
CA ASN A 89 -19.80 14.16 -9.02
C ASN A 89 -21.06 14.75 -8.38
N ARG A 90 -21.08 14.85 -7.06
CA ARG A 90 -22.20 15.47 -6.33
C ARG A 90 -22.35 16.95 -6.70
N ALA A 91 -21.28 17.73 -6.66
CA ALA A 91 -21.32 19.14 -7.02
C ALA A 91 -21.75 19.36 -8.48
N ALA A 92 -21.21 18.55 -9.40
CA ALA A 92 -21.59 18.63 -10.81
C ALA A 92 -23.06 18.22 -11.04
N LEU A 93 -23.54 17.22 -10.32
CA LEU A 93 -24.93 16.78 -10.38
C LEU A 93 -25.89 17.83 -9.81
N GLU A 94 -25.55 18.44 -8.68
CA GLU A 94 -26.35 19.54 -8.09
C GLU A 94 -26.48 20.73 -9.06
N GLN A 95 -25.38 21.07 -9.73
CA GLN A 95 -25.41 22.10 -10.77
C GLN A 95 -26.32 21.71 -11.95
N GLU A 96 -26.21 20.49 -12.44
CA GLU A 96 -27.01 19.99 -13.57
C GLU A 96 -28.51 19.90 -13.22
N ILE A 97 -28.85 19.56 -11.97
CA ILE A 97 -30.22 19.55 -11.47
C ILE A 97 -30.76 20.97 -11.48
N ALA A 98 -30.00 21.96 -10.96
CA ALA A 98 -30.41 23.35 -10.95
C ALA A 98 -30.66 23.90 -12.36
N GLU A 99 -29.91 23.46 -13.36
CA GLU A 99 -30.07 23.87 -14.76
C GLU A 99 -31.24 23.17 -15.46
N ARG A 100 -31.47 21.87 -15.20
CA ARG A 100 -32.49 21.09 -15.94
C ARG A 100 -33.83 20.94 -15.24
N LEU A 101 -33.82 21.00 -13.92
CA LEU A 101 -34.98 20.80 -13.05
C LEU A 101 -34.98 21.86 -11.94
N PRO A 102 -35.10 23.16 -12.28
CA PRO A 102 -34.97 24.27 -11.32
C PRO A 102 -36.00 24.24 -10.18
N ASP A 103 -37.12 23.58 -10.40
CA ASP A 103 -38.21 23.46 -9.41
C ASP A 103 -38.05 22.27 -8.46
N MET A 104 -36.97 21.46 -8.59
CA MET A 104 -36.74 20.27 -7.79
C MET A 104 -35.43 20.34 -7.00
N THR A 105 -35.50 19.85 -5.79
CA THR A 105 -34.31 19.72 -4.95
C THR A 105 -33.48 18.45 -5.32
N PHE A 106 -32.21 18.45 -4.93
CA PHE A 106 -31.33 17.27 -5.12
C PHE A 106 -31.96 15.97 -4.58
N ASP A 107 -32.51 16.01 -3.36
CA ASP A 107 -33.08 14.83 -2.70
C ASP A 107 -34.35 14.33 -3.40
N GLU A 108 -35.18 15.21 -3.89
CA GLU A 108 -36.38 14.89 -4.68
C GLU A 108 -36.00 14.21 -6.00
N VAL A 109 -34.98 14.71 -6.70
CA VAL A 109 -34.48 14.12 -7.94
C VAL A 109 -33.84 12.77 -7.68
N MET A 110 -33.10 12.61 -6.58
CA MET A 110 -32.47 11.34 -6.22
C MET A 110 -33.50 10.28 -5.78
N ALA A 111 -34.63 10.70 -5.23
CA ALA A 111 -35.76 9.83 -4.89
C ALA A 111 -36.59 9.39 -6.13
N MET A 112 -36.46 10.06 -7.26
CA MET A 112 -37.17 9.72 -8.49
C MET A 112 -36.77 8.32 -9.00
N PRO A 113 -37.71 7.57 -9.59
CA PRO A 113 -37.40 6.36 -10.34
C PRO A 113 -36.39 6.61 -11.47
N LEU A 114 -35.62 5.58 -11.82
CA LEU A 114 -34.55 5.69 -12.83
C LEU A 114 -35.09 6.20 -14.21
N ALA A 115 -36.26 5.76 -14.63
CA ALA A 115 -36.80 6.07 -15.96
C ALA A 115 -37.08 7.59 -16.15
N PRO A 116 -37.86 8.26 -15.30
CA PRO A 116 -38.07 9.71 -15.43
C PRO A 116 -36.78 10.50 -15.19
N ARG A 117 -35.93 10.09 -14.25
CA ARG A 117 -34.63 10.72 -14.01
C ARG A 117 -33.73 10.65 -15.26
N LYS A 118 -33.68 9.48 -15.91
CA LYS A 118 -32.94 9.30 -17.17
C LYS A 118 -33.54 10.12 -18.31
N ALA A 119 -34.88 10.22 -18.40
CA ALA A 119 -35.56 11.07 -19.39
C ALA A 119 -35.20 12.55 -19.23
N ALA A 120 -35.03 13.01 -18.00
CA ALA A 120 -34.47 14.33 -17.68
C ALA A 120 -32.96 14.47 -17.97
N GLY A 121 -32.30 13.40 -18.39
CA GLY A 121 -30.89 13.35 -18.68
C GLY A 121 -30.01 13.21 -17.43
N ILE A 122 -30.59 12.96 -16.27
CA ILE A 122 -29.88 12.85 -15.00
C ILE A 122 -29.78 11.35 -14.63
N HIS A 123 -28.56 10.84 -14.62
CA HIS A 123 -28.28 9.45 -14.26
C HIS A 123 -26.97 9.38 -13.44
N HIS A 124 -26.83 8.35 -12.62
CA HIS A 124 -25.60 8.13 -11.88
C HIS A 124 -24.46 7.69 -12.80
N ALA A 125 -23.25 8.06 -12.48
CA ALA A 125 -22.04 7.64 -13.19
C ALA A 125 -21.84 6.11 -13.08
N TYR A 126 -21.20 5.51 -14.05
CA TYR A 126 -20.70 4.15 -13.93
C TYR A 126 -19.59 4.07 -12.89
N SER A 127 -19.35 2.90 -12.38
CA SER A 127 -18.24 2.65 -11.45
C SER A 127 -17.34 1.53 -11.95
N LEU A 128 -16.06 1.63 -11.66
CA LEU A 128 -15.05 0.61 -11.93
C LEU A 128 -14.32 0.30 -10.62
N ALA A 129 -14.31 -0.97 -10.22
CA ALA A 129 -13.71 -1.42 -8.96
C ALA A 129 -14.20 -0.62 -7.71
N GLY A 130 -15.46 -0.22 -7.70
CA GLY A 130 -16.05 0.55 -6.61
C GLY A 130 -15.84 2.07 -6.65
N VAL A 131 -15.05 2.56 -7.62
CA VAL A 131 -14.82 4.00 -7.82
C VAL A 131 -15.69 4.50 -8.98
N ALA A 132 -16.47 5.53 -8.77
CA ALA A 132 -17.30 6.13 -9.82
C ALA A 132 -16.43 6.79 -10.90
N PHE A 133 -16.91 6.79 -12.14
CA PHE A 133 -16.33 7.66 -13.16
C PHE A 133 -16.61 9.13 -12.80
N PRO A 134 -15.70 10.06 -13.13
CA PRO A 134 -16.01 11.48 -13.02
C PRO A 134 -17.25 11.83 -13.85
N TRP A 135 -18.01 12.80 -13.38
CA TRP A 135 -19.29 13.15 -13.99
C TRP A 135 -19.16 13.43 -15.49
N ARG A 136 -19.98 12.76 -16.29
CA ARG A 136 -20.03 12.92 -17.77
C ARG A 136 -18.76 12.45 -18.51
N THR A 137 -17.85 11.70 -17.88
CA THR A 137 -16.66 11.17 -18.56
C THR A 137 -16.84 9.76 -19.11
N GLU A 138 -18.02 9.16 -19.00
CA GLU A 138 -18.31 7.82 -19.54
C GLU A 138 -18.17 7.74 -21.07
N GLN A 139 -18.22 8.88 -21.74
CA GLN A 139 -17.99 9.00 -23.19
C GLN A 139 -16.50 8.97 -23.56
N SER A 140 -15.62 9.12 -22.58
CA SER A 140 -14.18 9.07 -22.79
C SER A 140 -13.72 7.65 -23.03
N HIS A 141 -12.69 7.48 -23.87
CA HIS A 141 -12.10 6.18 -24.12
C HIS A 141 -11.43 5.64 -22.86
N THR A 142 -11.74 4.41 -22.51
CA THR A 142 -11.14 3.70 -21.38
C THR A 142 -10.35 2.50 -21.89
N MET A 143 -9.11 2.35 -21.45
CA MET A 143 -8.26 1.20 -21.77
C MET A 143 -7.94 0.43 -20.51
N MET A 144 -8.21 -0.86 -20.49
CA MET A 144 -7.83 -1.77 -19.41
C MET A 144 -6.62 -2.60 -19.80
N ILE A 145 -5.49 -2.38 -19.14
CA ILE A 145 -4.23 -3.08 -19.40
C ILE A 145 -3.90 -3.97 -18.21
N GLY A 146 -3.43 -5.16 -18.47
CA GLY A 146 -2.98 -6.09 -17.44
C GLY A 146 -2.75 -7.49 -18.02
N SER A 147 -2.01 -8.33 -17.27
CA SER A 147 -1.79 -9.74 -17.62
C SER A 147 -3.04 -10.58 -17.43
N THR A 148 -3.00 -11.83 -17.86
CA THR A 148 -4.08 -12.80 -17.61
C THR A 148 -4.29 -12.97 -16.09
N GLY A 149 -5.55 -13.07 -15.66
CA GLY A 149 -5.89 -13.24 -14.23
C GLY A 149 -6.00 -11.95 -13.41
N THR A 150 -5.71 -10.77 -13.96
CA THR A 150 -5.81 -9.48 -13.24
C THR A 150 -7.24 -8.95 -13.08
N GLY A 151 -8.26 -9.71 -13.43
CA GLY A 151 -9.67 -9.34 -13.24
C GLY A 151 -10.27 -8.42 -14.31
N LYS A 152 -9.59 -8.16 -15.45
CA LYS A 152 -10.11 -7.30 -16.53
C LYS A 152 -11.50 -7.71 -17.00
N THR A 153 -11.69 -9.00 -17.28
CA THR A 153 -12.98 -9.55 -17.73
C THR A 153 -14.07 -9.38 -16.68
N THR A 154 -13.73 -9.56 -15.40
CA THR A 154 -14.65 -9.36 -14.28
C THR A 154 -15.11 -7.90 -14.18
N GLN A 155 -14.19 -6.96 -14.31
CA GLN A 155 -14.51 -5.53 -14.31
C GLN A 155 -15.35 -5.13 -15.54
N MET A 156 -15.05 -5.66 -16.71
CA MET A 156 -15.84 -5.42 -17.91
C MET A 156 -17.26 -5.98 -17.76
N ARG A 157 -17.43 -7.18 -17.21
CA ARG A 157 -18.77 -7.75 -16.92
C ARG A 157 -19.55 -6.85 -15.94
N ALA A 158 -18.89 -6.37 -14.88
CA ALA A 158 -19.51 -5.44 -13.93
C ALA A 158 -19.95 -4.14 -14.60
N LEU A 159 -19.17 -3.61 -15.53
CA LEU A 159 -19.52 -2.42 -16.31
C LEU A 159 -20.70 -2.65 -17.23
N ILE A 160 -20.72 -3.78 -17.99
CA ILE A 160 -21.84 -4.15 -18.87
C ILE A 160 -23.13 -4.37 -18.06
N ALA A 161 -23.04 -4.97 -16.87
CA ALA A 161 -24.18 -5.11 -15.97
C ALA A 161 -24.77 -3.76 -15.56
N GLN A 162 -23.93 -2.77 -15.25
CA GLN A 162 -24.38 -1.41 -14.94
C GLN A 162 -25.05 -0.73 -16.15
N MET A 163 -24.50 -0.91 -17.36
CA MET A 163 -25.12 -0.39 -18.60
C MET A 163 -26.51 -1.01 -18.80
N ARG A 164 -26.65 -2.31 -18.56
CA ARG A 164 -27.94 -2.99 -18.63
C ARG A 164 -28.94 -2.47 -17.59
N MET A 165 -28.51 -2.29 -16.34
CA MET A 165 -29.36 -1.72 -15.29
C MET A 165 -29.82 -0.29 -15.61
N ARG A 166 -28.93 0.53 -16.19
CA ARG A 166 -29.26 1.88 -16.67
C ARG A 166 -30.10 1.87 -17.96
N ARG A 167 -30.30 0.71 -18.59
CA ARG A 167 -30.96 0.57 -19.90
C ARG A 167 -30.26 1.39 -20.99
N ASP A 168 -28.94 1.43 -20.96
CA ASP A 168 -28.14 2.08 -21.99
C ASP A 168 -27.92 1.09 -23.16
N ARG A 169 -27.70 1.65 -24.35
CA ARG A 169 -27.32 0.84 -25.50
C ARG A 169 -25.82 0.61 -25.48
N ALA A 170 -25.40 -0.62 -25.60
CA ALA A 170 -24.00 -1.01 -25.68
C ALA A 170 -23.79 -1.92 -26.91
N VAL A 171 -22.64 -1.76 -27.55
CA VAL A 171 -22.14 -2.67 -28.60
C VAL A 171 -20.90 -3.32 -28.07
N VAL A 172 -20.93 -4.64 -27.92
CA VAL A 172 -19.80 -5.43 -27.40
C VAL A 172 -19.23 -6.26 -28.53
N PHE A 173 -17.93 -6.04 -28.85
CA PHE A 173 -17.20 -6.88 -29.76
C PHE A 173 -16.42 -7.92 -28.95
N ASP A 174 -16.90 -9.16 -28.95
CA ASP A 174 -16.38 -10.25 -28.13
C ASP A 174 -15.82 -11.38 -29.02
N LEU A 175 -14.50 -11.43 -29.14
CA LEU A 175 -13.81 -12.46 -29.93
C LEU A 175 -13.87 -13.86 -29.30
N THR A 176 -14.05 -13.94 -27.98
CA THR A 176 -13.97 -15.19 -27.22
C THR A 176 -15.32 -15.76 -26.83
N GLY A 177 -16.39 -14.99 -27.01
CA GLY A 177 -17.72 -15.35 -26.54
C GLY A 177 -17.92 -15.26 -25.02
N ALA A 178 -16.91 -14.76 -24.28
CA ALA A 178 -16.94 -14.74 -22.82
C ALA A 178 -18.06 -13.87 -22.21
N TYR A 179 -18.60 -12.94 -22.97
CA TYR A 179 -19.68 -12.06 -22.54
C TYR A 179 -21.07 -12.53 -23.01
N VAL A 180 -21.13 -13.27 -24.11
CA VAL A 180 -22.41 -13.79 -24.66
C VAL A 180 -23.09 -14.74 -23.71
N GLU A 181 -22.33 -15.56 -22.98
CA GLU A 181 -22.86 -16.49 -21.98
C GLU A 181 -23.33 -15.80 -20.68
N ALA A 182 -22.88 -14.58 -20.43
CA ALA A 182 -23.14 -13.86 -19.18
C ALA A 182 -24.32 -12.89 -19.27
N PHE A 183 -24.77 -12.50 -20.48
CA PHE A 183 -25.79 -11.48 -20.77
C PHE A 183 -26.76 -11.88 -21.88
#